data_5948e729905e16379dd3e0694d2e28d7
#
_entry.id   5948e729905e16379dd3e0694d2e28d7
#
_cell.length_a   1.000
_cell.length_b   1.000
_cell.length_c   1.000
_cell.angle_alpha   90.00
_cell.angle_beta   90.00
_cell.angle_gamma   90.00
#
_symmetry.space_group_name_H-M   'P 1'
#
loop_
_entity.id
_entity.type
_entity.pdbx_description
1 polymer ?
#
loop_
_entity_poly.entity_id
_entity_poly.type
_entity_poly.pdbx_seq_one_letter_code
_entity_poly.pdbx_strand_id
1 'polypeptide(L)'
;MQYNMLKGKIHRAVVKQADLNYVGSITVDTDLLEAAGILEYELVQIVDVENGNRFETYTIAGEAGSGMICLNGAAARQVAVGDHVILMCYAQMTPEEAKEHHPKVVFVDADNHIARVTNYEKHGKLTDCLLY
;
A
#
# COMPACT_ATOMS: atom_id res chain seq x y z
N MET A 1 -20.18 -4.92 18.30
CA MET A 1 -19.33 -3.78 17.95
C MET A 1 -18.10 -4.28 17.22
N GLN A 2 -17.72 -3.60 16.14
CA GLN A 2 -16.51 -3.97 15.38
C GLN A 2 -15.61 -2.76 15.23
N TYR A 3 -14.30 -3.02 15.18
CA TYR A 3 -13.29 -1.99 14.97
C TYR A 3 -12.70 -2.12 13.56
N ASN A 4 -12.42 -0.99 12.94
CA ASN A 4 -11.63 -0.95 11.70
C ASN A 4 -10.16 -1.03 12.09
N MET A 5 -9.50 -2.13 11.71
CA MET A 5 -8.11 -2.37 12.06
C MET A 5 -7.25 -2.38 10.80
N LEU A 6 -6.05 -1.82 10.90
CA LEU A 6 -5.07 -1.90 9.81
C LEU A 6 -4.76 -3.38 9.54
N LYS A 7 -5.09 -3.85 8.34
CA LYS A 7 -4.85 -5.24 7.95
C LYS A 7 -3.52 -5.40 7.24
N GLY A 8 -3.21 -4.49 6.32
CA GLY A 8 -1.99 -4.55 5.53
C GLY A 8 -1.54 -3.19 5.06
N LYS A 9 -0.26 -3.06 4.80
CA LYS A 9 0.36 -1.80 4.41
C LYS A 9 1.56 -2.06 3.52
N ILE A 10 1.67 -1.28 2.43
CA ILE A 10 2.86 -1.20 1.61
C ILE A 10 3.44 0.20 1.82
N HIS A 11 4.65 0.25 2.39
CA HIS A 11 5.22 1.50 2.89
C HIS A 11 6.18 2.13 1.88
N ARG A 12 5.86 3.35 1.43
CA ARG A 12 6.72 4.22 0.61
C ARG A 12 7.14 3.61 -0.72
N ALA A 13 6.19 2.97 -1.41
CA ALA A 13 6.42 2.51 -2.77
C ALA A 13 6.50 3.69 -3.74
N VAL A 14 7.29 3.54 -4.80
CA VAL A 14 7.52 4.59 -5.80
C VAL A 14 6.50 4.46 -6.92
N VAL A 15 5.81 5.56 -7.25
CA VAL A 15 4.89 5.61 -8.38
C VAL A 15 5.68 5.50 -9.70
N LYS A 16 5.37 4.50 -10.50
CA LYS A 16 6.04 4.25 -11.79
C LYS A 16 5.27 4.82 -12.97
N GLN A 17 3.94 4.96 -12.85
CA GLN A 17 3.09 5.48 -13.90
C GLN A 17 1.90 6.22 -13.30
N ALA A 18 1.51 7.32 -13.94
CA ALA A 18 0.31 8.07 -13.60
C ALA A 18 -0.33 8.53 -14.90
N ASP A 19 -1.30 7.75 -15.41
CA ASP A 19 -1.91 7.95 -16.74
C ASP A 19 -3.41 8.11 -16.62
N LEU A 20 -3.89 9.32 -16.93
CA LEU A 20 -5.32 9.66 -16.88
C LEU A 20 -6.17 8.86 -17.85
N ASN A 21 -5.58 8.42 -18.95
CA ASN A 21 -6.29 7.76 -20.06
C ASN A 21 -6.15 6.25 -20.04
N TYR A 22 -5.64 5.70 -18.94
CA TYR A 22 -5.45 4.27 -18.79
C TYR A 22 -6.54 3.66 -17.91
N VAL A 23 -6.74 2.35 -18.03
CA VAL A 23 -7.75 1.65 -17.22
C VAL A 23 -7.42 1.81 -15.73
N GLY A 24 -8.42 2.19 -15.00
CA GLY A 24 -8.41 2.81 -13.70
C GLY A 24 -7.67 2.18 -12.55
N SER A 25 -7.75 2.88 -11.45
CA SER A 25 -7.36 2.54 -10.09
C SER A 25 -5.85 2.44 -9.85
N ILE A 26 -5.41 1.55 -8.97
CA ILE A 26 -3.99 1.36 -8.74
C ILE A 26 -3.60 -0.07 -9.13
N THR A 27 -2.69 -0.18 -10.11
CA THR A 27 -2.09 -1.47 -10.46
C THR A 27 -0.87 -1.68 -9.58
N VAL A 28 -0.86 -2.80 -8.86
CA VAL A 28 0.19 -3.13 -7.89
C VAL A 28 0.78 -4.49 -8.22
N ASP A 29 2.10 -4.57 -8.22
CA ASP A 29 2.84 -5.83 -8.33
C ASP A 29 2.20 -6.90 -7.45
N THR A 30 1.87 -8.05 -8.03
CA THR A 30 1.20 -9.15 -7.32
C THR A 30 1.99 -9.61 -6.10
N ASP A 31 3.33 -9.61 -6.16
CA ASP A 31 4.16 -9.99 -5.01
C ASP A 31 3.92 -9.05 -3.82
N LEU A 32 3.75 -7.75 -4.08
CA LEU A 32 3.48 -6.77 -3.03
C LEU A 32 2.09 -6.97 -2.44
N LEU A 33 1.10 -7.23 -3.29
CA LEU A 33 -0.27 -7.50 -2.83
C LEU A 33 -0.30 -8.73 -1.93
N GLU A 34 0.32 -9.83 -2.35
CA GLU A 34 0.35 -11.06 -1.57
C GLU A 34 1.06 -10.86 -0.23
N ALA A 35 2.21 -10.17 -0.24
CA ALA A 35 2.96 -9.92 0.98
C ALA A 35 2.16 -9.06 1.97
N ALA A 36 1.39 -8.11 1.50
CA ALA A 36 0.57 -7.23 2.33
C ALA A 36 -0.79 -7.84 2.70
N GLY A 37 -1.15 -8.98 2.10
CA GLY A 37 -2.45 -9.59 2.32
C GLY A 37 -3.60 -8.81 1.68
N ILE A 38 -3.34 -8.15 0.55
CA ILE A 38 -4.32 -7.36 -0.19
C ILE A 38 -4.75 -8.16 -1.42
N LEU A 39 -6.06 -8.29 -1.62
CA LEU A 39 -6.61 -8.98 -2.79
C LEU A 39 -6.79 -8.01 -3.96
N GLU A 40 -6.81 -8.54 -5.17
CA GLU A 40 -7.24 -7.77 -6.33
C GLU A 40 -8.67 -7.29 -6.11
N TYR A 41 -8.96 -6.06 -6.52
CA TYR A 41 -10.24 -5.36 -6.34
C TYR A 41 -10.54 -4.94 -4.90
N GLU A 42 -9.62 -5.12 -4.00
CA GLU A 42 -9.80 -4.66 -2.63
C GLU A 42 -9.68 -3.14 -2.54
N LEU A 43 -10.54 -2.52 -1.74
CA LEU A 43 -10.46 -1.10 -1.43
C LEU A 43 -9.19 -0.80 -0.65
N VAL A 44 -8.42 0.18 -1.11
CA VAL A 44 -7.23 0.65 -0.42
C VAL A 44 -7.28 2.16 -0.24
N GLN A 45 -6.65 2.61 0.82
CA GLN A 45 -6.39 4.02 1.07
C GLN A 45 -4.95 4.32 0.69
N ILE A 46 -4.75 5.41 -0.05
CA ILE A 46 -3.44 5.80 -0.55
C ILE A 46 -3.09 7.18 -0.01
N VAL A 47 -1.87 7.31 0.49
CA VAL A 47 -1.31 8.59 0.93
C VAL A 47 -0.06 8.87 0.12
N ASP A 48 0.00 10.05 -0.51
CA ASP A 48 1.19 10.51 -1.22
C ASP A 48 2.05 11.31 -0.24
N VAL A 49 3.29 10.88 -0.06
CA VAL A 49 4.21 11.47 0.91
C VAL A 49 4.63 12.88 0.51
N GLU A 50 4.79 13.13 -0.79
CA GLU A 50 5.31 14.41 -1.31
C GLU A 50 4.28 15.53 -1.28
N ASN A 51 3.00 15.22 -1.54
CA ASN A 51 1.97 16.27 -1.61
C ASN A 51 0.92 16.18 -0.50
N GLY A 52 0.93 15.11 0.29
CA GLY A 52 -0.02 14.93 1.38
C GLY A 52 -1.42 14.52 0.97
N ASN A 53 -1.66 14.24 -0.32
CA ASN A 53 -2.98 13.79 -0.77
C ASN A 53 -3.31 12.43 -0.18
N ARG A 54 -4.57 12.28 0.22
CA ARG A 54 -5.11 11.05 0.77
C ARG A 54 -6.39 10.72 0.02
N PHE A 55 -6.45 9.54 -0.58
CA PHE A 55 -7.59 9.14 -1.40
C PHE A 55 -7.78 7.64 -1.35
N GLU A 56 -8.93 7.19 -1.83
CA GLU A 56 -9.27 5.77 -1.86
C GLU A 56 -9.50 5.32 -3.29
N THR A 57 -9.12 4.09 -3.58
CA THR A 57 -9.38 3.42 -4.83
C THR A 57 -9.33 1.91 -4.59
N TYR A 58 -9.34 1.12 -5.65
CA TYR A 58 -9.22 -0.33 -5.55
C TYR A 58 -8.00 -0.80 -6.34
N THR A 59 -7.54 -2.00 -6.02
CA THR A 59 -6.32 -2.57 -6.60
C THR A 59 -6.63 -3.36 -7.87
N ILE A 60 -5.66 -3.36 -8.78
CA ILE A 60 -5.60 -4.29 -9.90
C ILE A 60 -4.25 -5.00 -9.78
N ALA A 61 -4.24 -6.32 -9.97
CA ALA A 61 -3.03 -7.10 -9.87
C ALA A 61 -2.14 -6.86 -11.09
N GLY A 62 -0.89 -6.43 -10.85
CA GLY A 62 0.12 -6.27 -11.86
C GLY A 62 1.06 -7.47 -11.93
N GLU A 63 1.92 -7.49 -12.94
CA GLU A 63 2.86 -8.58 -13.13
C GLU A 63 3.75 -8.77 -11.92
N ALA A 64 3.85 -10.02 -11.45
CA ALA A 64 4.68 -10.37 -10.29
C ALA A 64 6.15 -10.05 -10.55
N GLY A 65 6.79 -9.39 -9.58
CA GLY A 65 8.20 -9.01 -9.66
C GLY A 65 8.48 -7.78 -10.50
N SER A 66 7.45 -7.14 -11.07
CA SER A 66 7.61 -5.99 -11.95
C SER A 66 7.90 -4.68 -11.22
N GLY A 67 7.57 -4.61 -9.93
CA GLY A 67 7.64 -3.36 -9.17
C GLY A 67 6.55 -2.36 -9.55
N MET A 68 5.48 -2.80 -10.21
CA MET A 68 4.40 -1.92 -10.63
C MET A 68 3.71 -1.25 -9.45
N ILE A 69 3.68 0.07 -9.49
CA ILE A 69 2.81 0.94 -8.69
C ILE A 69 2.35 2.01 -9.68
N CYS A 70 1.21 1.76 -10.30
CA CYS A 70 0.70 2.60 -11.39
C CYS A 70 -0.66 3.16 -11.03
N LEU A 71 -0.77 4.48 -10.93
CA LEU A 71 -2.03 5.17 -10.67
C LEU A 71 -2.63 5.54 -12.02
N ASN A 72 -3.83 5.07 -12.29
CA ASN A 72 -4.46 5.24 -13.59
C ASN A 72 -5.86 5.83 -13.46
N GLY A 73 -6.33 6.45 -14.55
CA GLY A 73 -7.62 7.11 -14.56
C GLY A 73 -7.63 8.32 -13.63
N ALA A 74 -8.75 8.59 -12.98
CA ALA A 74 -8.90 9.75 -12.09
C ALA A 74 -7.90 9.77 -10.95
N ALA A 75 -7.50 8.61 -10.44
CA ALA A 75 -6.51 8.51 -9.35
C ALA A 75 -5.14 9.07 -9.76
N ALA A 76 -4.82 9.07 -11.06
CA ALA A 76 -3.55 9.60 -11.56
C ALA A 76 -3.39 11.10 -11.28
N ARG A 77 -4.49 11.82 -11.08
CA ARG A 77 -4.43 13.27 -10.76
C ARG A 77 -3.91 13.54 -9.36
N GLN A 78 -3.90 12.55 -8.48
CA GLN A 78 -3.53 12.72 -7.08
C GLN A 78 -2.03 12.57 -6.83
N VAL A 79 -1.30 12.06 -7.81
CA VAL A 79 0.11 11.70 -7.67
C VAL A 79 0.92 12.15 -8.88
N ALA A 80 2.24 12.12 -8.74
CA ALA A 80 3.17 12.29 -9.86
C ALA A 80 4.12 11.09 -9.90
N VAL A 81 4.60 10.74 -11.09
CA VAL A 81 5.62 9.69 -11.24
C VAL A 81 6.83 10.07 -10.39
N GLY A 82 7.33 9.10 -9.63
CA GLY A 82 8.45 9.30 -8.72
C GLY A 82 8.04 9.60 -7.29
N ASP A 83 6.77 9.93 -7.05
CA ASP A 83 6.27 10.14 -5.69
C ASP A 83 6.32 8.83 -4.90
N HIS A 84 6.47 8.96 -3.58
CA HIS A 84 6.36 7.83 -2.66
C HIS A 84 4.93 7.78 -2.13
N VAL A 85 4.31 6.62 -2.21
CA VAL A 85 2.96 6.41 -1.72
C VAL A 85 2.93 5.30 -0.67
N ILE A 86 1.96 5.41 0.23
CA ILE A 86 1.69 4.41 1.25
C ILE A 86 0.30 3.86 0.94
N LEU A 87 0.21 2.54 0.75
CA LEU A 87 -1.07 1.85 0.55
C LEU A 87 -1.46 1.18 1.85
N MET A 88 -2.71 1.35 2.25
CA MET A 88 -3.23 0.73 3.46
C MET A 88 -4.57 0.10 3.18
N CYS A 89 -4.82 -1.05 3.78
CA CYS A 89 -6.15 -1.66 3.79
C CYS A 89 -6.55 -2.01 5.22
N TYR A 90 -7.84 -2.11 5.41
CA TYR A 90 -8.44 -2.28 6.74
C TYR A 90 -9.42 -3.43 6.71
N ALA A 91 -9.65 -4.02 7.88
CA ALA A 91 -10.66 -5.05 8.05
C ALA A 91 -11.45 -4.77 9.32
N GLN A 92 -12.73 -5.10 9.30
CA GLN A 92 -13.56 -5.00 10.49
C GLN A 92 -13.36 -6.24 11.35
N MET A 93 -13.11 -6.02 12.62
CA MET A 93 -12.80 -7.09 13.57
C MET A 93 -13.59 -6.91 14.85
N THR A 94 -13.96 -8.04 15.45
CA THR A 94 -14.52 -8.01 16.81
C THR A 94 -13.45 -7.56 17.80
N PRO A 95 -13.82 -7.11 19.01
CA PRO A 95 -12.82 -6.75 20.02
C PRO A 95 -11.82 -7.86 20.31
N GLU A 96 -12.26 -9.11 20.30
CA GLU A 96 -11.39 -10.27 20.54
C GLU A 96 -10.39 -10.45 19.41
N GLU A 97 -10.87 -10.40 18.16
CA GLU A 97 -10.00 -10.49 16.97
C GLU A 97 -9.00 -9.34 16.94
N ALA A 98 -9.45 -8.12 17.25
CA ALA A 98 -8.62 -6.93 17.21
C ALA A 98 -7.44 -7.01 18.18
N LYS A 99 -7.64 -7.60 19.35
CA LYS A 99 -6.58 -7.75 20.37
C LYS A 99 -5.48 -8.72 19.94
N GLU A 100 -5.81 -9.70 19.12
CA GLU A 100 -4.87 -10.73 18.64
C GLU A 100 -4.32 -10.38 17.26
N HIS A 101 -4.80 -9.30 16.64
CA HIS A 101 -4.47 -8.98 15.27
C HIS A 101 -3.06 -8.42 15.11
N HIS A 102 -2.39 -8.85 14.05
CA HIS A 102 -1.11 -8.32 13.59
C HIS A 102 -1.21 -7.92 12.12
N PRO A 103 -0.98 -6.64 11.77
CA PRO A 103 -0.98 -6.23 10.36
C PRO A 103 0.23 -6.77 9.63
N LYS A 104 0.12 -6.89 8.31
CA LYS A 104 1.27 -7.17 7.45
C LYS A 104 1.79 -5.85 6.91
N VAL A 105 3.05 -5.53 7.21
CA VAL A 105 3.68 -4.28 6.79
C VAL A 105 4.84 -4.60 5.86
N VAL A 106 4.74 -4.13 4.62
CA VAL A 106 5.72 -4.41 3.57
C VAL A 106 6.57 -3.18 3.35
N PHE A 107 7.88 -3.33 3.48
CA PHE A 107 8.87 -2.31 3.13
C PHE A 107 9.48 -2.68 1.78
N VAL A 108 9.65 -1.68 0.92
CA VAL A 108 10.18 -1.89 -0.42
C VAL A 108 11.46 -1.09 -0.63
N ASP A 109 12.25 -1.53 -1.61
CA ASP A 109 13.42 -0.79 -2.08
C ASP A 109 13.03 0.23 -3.17
N ALA A 110 14.01 0.90 -3.76
CA ALA A 110 13.78 1.94 -4.76
C ALA A 110 13.13 1.42 -6.03
N ASP A 111 13.19 0.12 -6.28
CA ASP A 111 12.57 -0.53 -7.45
C ASP A 111 11.25 -1.21 -7.10
N ASN A 112 10.71 -0.95 -5.91
CA ASN A 112 9.49 -1.56 -5.40
C ASN A 112 9.57 -3.08 -5.21
N HIS A 113 10.76 -3.60 -5.02
CA HIS A 113 10.92 -4.98 -4.61
C HIS A 113 10.86 -5.09 -3.09
N ILE A 114 10.37 -6.22 -2.59
CA ILE A 114 10.23 -6.43 -1.15
C ILE A 114 11.61 -6.44 -0.48
N ALA A 115 11.81 -5.48 0.42
CA ALA A 115 13.02 -5.44 1.25
C ALA A 115 12.79 -6.18 2.57
N ARG A 116 11.59 -6.06 3.13
CA ARG A 116 11.24 -6.70 4.40
C ARG A 116 9.73 -6.72 4.59
N VAL A 117 9.23 -7.73 5.29
CA VAL A 117 7.84 -7.81 5.74
C VAL A 117 7.85 -7.98 7.26
N THR A 118 7.07 -7.15 7.95
CA THR A 118 6.90 -7.26 9.41
C THR A 118 5.42 -7.48 9.73
N ASN A 119 5.13 -7.86 10.96
CA ASN A 119 3.76 -8.00 11.45
C ASN A 119 3.44 -6.96 12.54
N TYR A 120 4.17 -5.85 12.54
CA TYR A 120 4.00 -4.77 13.52
C TYR A 120 4.56 -3.47 12.96
N GLU A 121 4.15 -2.35 13.60
CA GLU A 121 4.77 -1.04 13.42
C GLU A 121 5.22 -0.52 14.78
N LYS A 122 6.37 0.14 14.82
CA LYS A 122 6.89 0.78 16.02
C LYS A 122 6.96 2.28 15.82
N HIS A 123 6.74 3.02 16.90
CA HIS A 123 6.98 4.45 16.90
C HIS A 123 8.48 4.72 16.69
N GLY A 124 8.79 5.64 15.78
CA GLY A 124 10.17 6.02 15.51
C GLY A 124 10.30 6.79 14.22
N LYS A 125 11.52 7.21 13.93
CA LYS A 125 11.84 7.88 12.67
C LYS A 125 11.92 6.85 11.55
N LEU A 126 11.74 7.30 10.31
CA LEU A 126 11.78 6.44 9.13
C LEU A 126 13.06 5.60 9.07
N THR A 127 14.20 6.16 9.43
CA THR A 127 15.47 5.43 9.47
C THR A 127 15.46 4.30 10.49
N ASP A 128 14.70 4.44 11.57
CA ASP A 128 14.58 3.43 12.62
C ASP A 128 13.72 2.26 12.16
N CYS A 129 12.79 2.49 11.22
CA CYS A 129 11.94 1.45 10.66
C CYS A 129 12.74 0.35 9.98
N LEU A 130 13.94 0.65 9.53
CA LEU A 130 14.83 -0.33 8.89
C LEU A 130 15.42 -1.31 9.91
N LEU A 131 15.28 -1.02 11.19
CA LEU A 131 15.81 -1.86 12.28
C LEU A 131 14.77 -2.85 12.83
N TYR A 132 13.55 -2.77 12.39
CA TYR A 132 12.45 -3.64 12.84
C TYR A 132 12.73 -5.10 12.57
#